data_44cbd4ea337437d9a9b33db4313601dc
#
_entry.id   44cbd4ea337437d9a9b33db4313601dc
#
_cell.length_a   1.000
_cell.length_b   1.000
_cell.length_c   1.000
_cell.angle_alpha   90.00
_cell.angle_beta   90.00
_cell.angle_gamma   90.00
#
_symmetry.space_group_name_H-M   'P 1'
#
loop_
_entity.id
_entity.type
_entity.pdbx_description
1 polymer ?
#
loop_
_entity_poly.entity_id
_entity_poly.type
_entity_poly.pdbx_seq_one_letter_code
_entity_poly.pdbx_strand_id
1 'polypeptide(L)'
;MSGRSASVTAAVLGASLLGASLPVASLLGGCGFRLVGSVPLPPALARVHIDASDTQSDFYVGLRRSLQAAGTRIDEEQPGESVAVIHVSADSAAERILTVSTLNVPTEYELTYTLKFSVSSNGHELIAPEEHRLVRDYSYSESALLAKEREKSILSEALANDLVSVVMRRLTSLP
;
A
#
# COMPACT_ATOMS: atom_id res chain seq x y z
N MET A 1 -60.97 54.15 -43.63
CA MET A 1 -61.50 55.15 -42.67
C MET A 1 -60.72 54.91 -41.41
N SER A 2 -59.76 55.77 -41.19
CA SER A 2 -59.79 56.78 -40.13
C SER A 2 -59.55 56.12 -38.76
N GLY A 3 -58.60 56.38 -37.99
CA GLY A 3 -57.70 57.50 -37.78
C GLY A 3 -56.76 57.09 -36.61
N ARG A 4 -55.51 57.47 -36.64
CA ARG A 4 -54.90 58.57 -35.87
C ARG A 4 -55.18 58.48 -34.36
N SER A 5 -54.29 58.55 -33.43
CA SER A 5 -53.03 59.29 -33.30
C SER A 5 -52.41 58.96 -31.94
N ALA A 6 -51.12 59.05 -31.91
CA ALA A 6 -50.27 59.82 -30.97
C ALA A 6 -50.46 59.56 -29.45
N SER A 7 -49.51 59.51 -28.64
CA SER A 7 -48.29 60.29 -28.37
C SER A 7 -47.58 59.63 -27.17
N VAL A 8 -46.28 59.43 -27.24
CA VAL A 8 -45.22 60.29 -26.70
C VAL A 8 -44.97 60.18 -25.18
N THR A 9 -43.73 59.88 -24.91
CA THR A 9 -42.88 60.27 -23.78
C THR A 9 -43.15 59.71 -22.38
N ALA A 10 -42.18 59.01 -21.88
CA ALA A 10 -41.32 59.31 -20.73
C ALA A 10 -40.45 58.07 -20.43
N ALA A 11 -39.24 58.16 -20.77
CA ALA A 11 -38.10 58.58 -19.97
C ALA A 11 -37.65 57.47 -18.97
N VAL A 12 -36.56 56.79 -19.35
CA VAL A 12 -35.23 56.88 -18.73
C VAL A 12 -35.25 56.71 -17.22
N LEU A 13 -34.63 55.67 -16.82
CA LEU A 13 -33.78 55.44 -15.64
C LEU A 13 -33.96 54.06 -15.08
N GLY A 14 -33.07 53.18 -15.36
CA GLY A 14 -33.00 51.82 -14.84
C GLY A 14 -31.76 51.08 -15.37
N ALA A 15 -30.72 51.87 -15.59
CA ALA A 15 -29.41 51.31 -15.93
C ALA A 15 -28.75 50.73 -14.72
N SER A 16 -28.09 49.61 -14.93
CA SER A 16 -26.89 49.25 -14.18
C SER A 16 -27.08 48.56 -12.82
N LEU A 17 -27.39 47.29 -12.81
CA LEU A 17 -26.94 46.36 -11.76
C LEU A 17 -26.87 44.89 -12.24
N LEU A 18 -26.39 44.74 -13.49
CA LEU A 18 -25.97 43.40 -14.01
C LEU A 18 -24.48 43.46 -14.32
N GLY A 19 -23.65 43.24 -13.32
CA GLY A 19 -22.24 43.23 -13.61
C GLY A 19 -21.38 43.04 -12.40
N ALA A 20 -21.49 41.90 -11.69
CA ALA A 20 -20.43 41.43 -10.78
C ALA A 20 -20.76 40.06 -10.20
N SER A 21 -21.16 39.09 -11.01
CA SER A 21 -21.13 37.66 -10.62
C SER A 21 -20.02 36.95 -11.42
N LEU A 22 -18.79 37.32 -11.16
CA LEU A 22 -17.59 36.69 -11.70
C LEU A 22 -16.93 35.83 -10.65
N PRO A 23 -16.13 34.96 -11.11
CA PRO A 23 -16.03 33.51 -11.00
C PRO A 23 -15.22 33.13 -9.77
N VAL A 24 -15.89 32.84 -8.70
CA VAL A 24 -15.26 32.18 -7.51
C VAL A 24 -15.09 30.67 -7.75
N ALA A 25 -15.55 30.14 -8.88
CA ALA A 25 -15.49 28.73 -9.21
C ALA A 25 -14.10 28.21 -9.65
N SER A 26 -13.09 29.06 -9.79
CA SER A 26 -11.78 28.66 -10.35
C SER A 26 -10.72 28.31 -9.33
N LEU A 27 -11.00 28.34 -8.02
CA LEU A 27 -10.02 28.09 -6.96
C LEU A 27 -10.09 26.69 -6.33
N LEU A 28 -11.00 25.81 -6.76
CA LEU A 28 -11.10 24.44 -6.25
C LEU A 28 -10.32 23.40 -7.07
N GLY A 29 -9.55 23.80 -8.05
CA GLY A 29 -8.79 22.89 -8.92
C GLY A 29 -7.39 22.53 -8.47
N GLY A 30 -6.99 22.78 -7.23
CA GLY A 30 -5.60 22.74 -6.80
C GLY A 30 -5.20 21.73 -5.75
N CYS A 31 -5.97 20.68 -5.50
CA CYS A 31 -5.44 19.56 -4.71
C CYS A 31 -4.63 18.64 -5.63
N GLY A 32 -3.35 18.96 -5.79
CA GLY A 32 -2.37 18.17 -6.54
C GLY A 32 -2.04 16.82 -5.90
N PHE A 33 -3.00 16.16 -5.29
CA PHE A 33 -2.88 14.77 -4.87
C PHE A 33 -2.94 13.88 -6.12
N ARG A 34 -1.77 13.65 -6.70
CA ARG A 34 -1.61 12.58 -7.67
C ARG A 34 -1.56 11.27 -6.87
N LEU A 35 -2.57 10.44 -7.03
CA LEU A 35 -2.48 9.05 -6.55
C LEU A 35 -1.21 8.47 -7.18
N VAL A 36 -0.23 8.14 -6.35
CA VAL A 36 0.96 7.43 -6.83
C VAL A 36 0.44 6.06 -7.28
N GLY A 37 0.25 5.92 -8.58
CA GLY A 37 -0.06 4.64 -9.18
C GLY A 37 1.06 3.65 -8.86
N SER A 38 0.75 2.37 -8.85
CA SER A 38 1.75 1.31 -8.71
C SER A 38 2.89 1.57 -9.70
N VAL A 39 4.13 1.63 -9.20
CA VAL A 39 5.31 1.73 -10.05
C VAL A 39 5.36 0.44 -10.88
N PRO A 40 5.41 0.52 -12.22
CA PRO A 40 5.46 -0.68 -13.04
C PRO A 40 6.74 -1.45 -12.75
N LEU A 41 6.60 -2.77 -12.62
CA LEU A 41 7.74 -3.65 -12.45
C LEU A 41 8.46 -3.87 -13.79
N PRO A 42 9.78 -4.20 -13.77
CA PRO A 42 10.53 -4.55 -14.96
C PRO A 42 9.86 -5.66 -15.77
N PRO A 43 10.04 -5.70 -17.11
CA PRO A 43 9.45 -6.73 -17.97
C PRO A 43 9.83 -8.16 -17.58
N ALA A 44 11.00 -8.36 -16.96
CA ALA A 44 11.44 -9.64 -16.43
C ALA A 44 10.51 -10.21 -15.35
N LEU A 45 9.72 -9.35 -14.69
CA LEU A 45 8.74 -9.69 -13.67
C LEU A 45 7.29 -9.63 -14.17
N ALA A 46 7.06 -9.61 -15.48
CA ALA A 46 5.71 -9.63 -16.06
C ALA A 46 4.93 -10.90 -15.67
N ARG A 47 5.66 -12.03 -15.51
CA ARG A 47 5.13 -13.30 -15.01
C ARG A 47 6.01 -13.78 -13.86
N VAL A 48 5.38 -14.09 -12.73
CA VAL A 48 6.06 -14.46 -11.49
C VAL A 48 5.41 -15.69 -10.88
N HIS A 49 6.23 -16.62 -10.41
CA HIS A 49 5.83 -17.67 -9.48
C HIS A 49 6.40 -17.35 -8.09
N ILE A 50 5.59 -17.48 -7.04
CA ILE A 50 6.04 -17.29 -5.66
C ILE A 50 6.20 -18.68 -5.04
N ASP A 51 7.44 -19.07 -4.82
CA ASP A 51 7.79 -20.30 -4.14
C ASP A 51 7.97 -20.03 -2.64
N ALA A 52 6.98 -20.40 -1.85
CA ALA A 52 6.94 -20.20 -0.40
C ALA A 52 6.36 -21.42 0.30
N SER A 53 6.88 -21.74 1.48
CA SER A 53 6.39 -22.86 2.30
C SER A 53 5.03 -22.59 2.94
N ASP A 54 4.72 -21.31 3.23
CA ASP A 54 3.43 -20.87 3.78
C ASP A 54 2.75 -19.86 2.85
N THR A 55 1.73 -20.34 2.13
CA THR A 55 0.92 -19.52 1.22
C THR A 55 -0.23 -18.76 1.92
N GLN A 56 -0.36 -18.94 3.24
CA GLN A 56 -1.38 -18.28 4.06
C GLN A 56 -0.80 -17.16 4.92
N SER A 57 0.53 -16.99 4.93
CA SER A 57 1.18 -15.95 5.71
C SER A 57 0.74 -14.55 5.27
N ASP A 58 0.75 -13.59 6.21
CA ASP A 58 0.41 -12.19 5.92
C ASP A 58 1.35 -11.60 4.84
N PHE A 59 2.63 -12.00 4.89
CA PHE A 59 3.61 -11.57 3.89
C PHE A 59 3.28 -12.12 2.49
N TYR A 60 3.04 -13.43 2.36
CA TYR A 60 2.70 -14.03 1.06
C TYR A 60 1.46 -13.41 0.45
N VAL A 61 0.38 -13.29 1.23
CA VAL A 61 -0.89 -12.70 0.79
C VAL A 61 -0.70 -11.23 0.38
N GLY A 62 0.07 -10.47 1.18
CA GLY A 62 0.38 -9.07 0.90
C GLY A 62 1.24 -8.91 -0.36
N LEU A 63 2.29 -9.73 -0.53
CA LEU A 63 3.16 -9.72 -1.71
C LEU A 63 2.37 -10.05 -2.98
N ARG A 64 1.58 -11.13 -2.95
CA ARG A 64 0.73 -11.54 -4.06
C ARG A 64 -0.19 -10.41 -4.52
N ARG A 65 -0.87 -9.76 -3.58
CA ARG A 65 -1.76 -8.62 -3.86
C ARG A 65 -1.00 -7.44 -4.47
N SER A 66 0.18 -7.13 -3.96
CA SER A 66 1.00 -6.01 -4.43
C SER A 66 1.53 -6.25 -5.85
N LEU A 67 1.98 -7.47 -6.16
CA LEU A 67 2.41 -7.86 -7.51
C LEU A 67 1.26 -7.78 -8.51
N GLN A 68 0.07 -8.27 -8.15
CA GLN A 68 -1.12 -8.17 -9.00
C GLN A 68 -1.53 -6.72 -9.25
N ALA A 69 -1.47 -5.87 -8.21
CA ALA A 69 -1.74 -4.43 -8.34
C ALA A 69 -0.72 -3.71 -9.22
N ALA A 70 0.52 -4.21 -9.29
CA ALA A 70 1.56 -3.72 -10.19
C ALA A 70 1.43 -4.26 -11.64
N GLY A 71 0.42 -5.11 -11.91
CA GLY A 71 0.16 -5.67 -13.24
C GLY A 71 0.90 -6.97 -13.54
N THR A 72 1.57 -7.57 -12.56
CA THR A 72 2.25 -8.86 -12.71
C THR A 72 1.25 -10.00 -12.74
N ARG A 73 1.44 -10.93 -13.67
CA ARG A 73 0.69 -12.20 -13.70
C ARG A 73 1.37 -13.21 -12.78
N ILE A 74 0.59 -13.76 -11.84
CA ILE A 74 1.09 -14.79 -10.92
C ILE A 74 0.71 -16.16 -11.47
N ASP A 75 1.72 -17.00 -11.68
CA ASP A 75 1.56 -18.39 -12.06
C ASP A 75 1.54 -19.25 -10.79
N GLU A 76 0.46 -19.99 -10.59
CA GLU A 76 0.28 -20.86 -9.41
C GLU A 76 0.91 -22.24 -9.59
N GLU A 77 1.09 -22.67 -10.84
CA GLU A 77 1.76 -23.94 -11.17
C GLU A 77 3.28 -23.75 -11.21
N GLN A 78 4.01 -24.90 -11.28
CA GLN A 78 5.47 -24.86 -11.38
C GLN A 78 5.94 -23.94 -12.51
N PRO A 79 6.99 -23.14 -12.28
CA PRO A 79 7.42 -22.14 -13.25
C PRO A 79 7.86 -22.80 -14.56
N GLY A 80 7.19 -22.40 -15.65
CA GLY A 80 7.64 -22.71 -17.00
C GLY A 80 8.79 -21.81 -17.43
N GLU A 81 9.27 -22.00 -18.66
CA GLU A 81 10.26 -21.10 -19.27
C GLU A 81 9.71 -19.65 -19.28
N SER A 82 10.56 -18.68 -19.02
CA SER A 82 10.23 -17.24 -18.98
C SER A 82 9.34 -16.78 -17.81
N VAL A 83 9.31 -17.51 -16.70
CA VAL A 83 8.68 -17.09 -15.45
C VAL A 83 9.77 -16.75 -14.44
N ALA A 84 9.67 -15.58 -13.81
CA ALA A 84 10.55 -15.26 -12.69
C ALA A 84 10.05 -15.97 -11.43
N VAL A 85 10.97 -16.45 -10.62
CA VAL A 85 10.65 -17.13 -9.35
C VAL A 85 11.10 -16.25 -8.20
N ILE A 86 10.18 -15.89 -7.34
CA ILE A 86 10.47 -15.30 -6.03
C ILE A 86 10.47 -16.44 -5.02
N HIS A 87 11.65 -16.83 -4.57
CA HIS A 87 11.82 -17.89 -3.57
C HIS A 87 11.86 -17.27 -2.18
N VAL A 88 10.89 -17.63 -1.33
CA VAL A 88 10.78 -17.20 0.08
C VAL A 88 11.26 -18.35 0.96
N SER A 89 12.50 -18.26 1.44
CA SER A 89 13.13 -19.30 2.25
C SER A 89 12.90 -19.16 3.75
N ALA A 90 12.50 -17.97 4.21
CA ALA A 90 12.03 -17.75 5.57
C ALA A 90 10.97 -16.65 5.58
N ASP A 91 9.91 -16.88 6.32
CA ASP A 91 8.76 -16.00 6.53
C ASP A 91 8.17 -16.32 7.90
N SER A 92 8.58 -15.58 8.94
CA SER A 92 8.18 -15.91 10.30
C SER A 92 8.23 -14.72 11.24
N ALA A 93 7.25 -14.67 12.15
CA ALA A 93 7.23 -13.76 13.30
C ALA A 93 7.63 -14.50 14.57
N ALA A 94 8.49 -13.89 15.37
CA ALA A 94 8.92 -14.41 16.66
C ALA A 94 8.74 -13.34 17.74
N GLU A 95 8.35 -13.75 18.93
CA GLU A 95 8.16 -12.88 20.09
C GLU A 95 9.17 -13.22 21.17
N ARG A 96 9.72 -12.21 21.84
CA ARG A 96 10.52 -12.38 23.06
C ARG A 96 10.09 -11.38 24.12
N ILE A 97 10.28 -11.78 25.40
CA ILE A 97 10.03 -10.92 26.55
C ILE A 97 11.22 -9.96 26.69
N LEU A 98 10.93 -8.65 26.81
CA LEU A 98 11.91 -7.61 27.09
C LEU A 98 11.99 -7.30 28.59
N THR A 99 10.84 -7.14 29.22
CA THR A 99 10.75 -6.67 30.62
C THR A 99 9.76 -7.49 31.40
N VAL A 100 10.07 -7.73 32.65
CA VAL A 100 9.18 -8.34 33.64
C VAL A 100 8.97 -7.39 34.82
N SER A 101 7.78 -7.42 35.41
CA SER A 101 7.43 -6.67 36.61
C SER A 101 8.16 -7.22 37.85
N THR A 102 8.05 -6.53 38.99
CA THR A 102 8.54 -7.00 40.30
C THR A 102 7.89 -8.29 40.75
N LEU A 103 6.74 -8.66 40.20
CA LEU A 103 6.03 -9.92 40.41
C LEU A 103 6.43 -11.02 39.42
N ASN A 104 7.49 -10.81 38.64
CA ASN A 104 7.97 -11.72 37.61
C ASN A 104 6.93 -11.97 36.46
N VAL A 105 6.09 -11.00 36.20
CA VAL A 105 5.12 -11.04 35.10
C VAL A 105 5.64 -10.22 33.93
N PRO A 106 5.66 -10.76 32.70
CA PRO A 106 6.07 -10.03 31.51
C PRO A 106 5.19 -8.79 31.27
N THR A 107 5.82 -7.64 30.99
CA THR A 107 5.15 -6.36 30.77
C THR A 107 5.47 -5.76 29.42
N GLU A 108 6.62 -6.11 28.83
CA GLU A 108 7.03 -5.65 27.51
C GLU A 108 7.54 -6.81 26.69
N TYR A 109 7.20 -6.78 25.41
CA TYR A 109 7.56 -7.78 24.41
C TYR A 109 8.17 -7.14 23.20
N GLU A 110 9.05 -7.86 22.54
CA GLU A 110 9.55 -7.53 21.21
C GLU A 110 8.99 -8.54 20.20
N LEU A 111 8.36 -8.04 19.16
CA LEU A 111 7.96 -8.82 18.00
C LEU A 111 8.95 -8.58 16.86
N THR A 112 9.61 -9.65 16.42
CA THR A 112 10.53 -9.63 15.29
C THR A 112 9.91 -10.39 14.13
N TYR A 113 9.85 -9.76 12.96
CA TYR A 113 9.49 -10.44 11.72
C TYR A 113 10.73 -10.62 10.85
N THR A 114 11.02 -11.85 10.43
CA THR A 114 12.17 -12.21 9.59
C THR A 114 11.70 -12.74 8.25
N LEU A 115 12.22 -12.15 7.18
CA LEU A 115 11.99 -12.53 5.81
C LEU A 115 13.33 -12.85 5.14
N LYS A 116 13.43 -14.00 4.46
CA LYS A 116 14.54 -14.30 3.54
C LYS A 116 13.96 -14.60 2.17
N PHE A 117 14.46 -13.92 1.16
CA PHE A 117 14.01 -14.15 -0.20
C PHE A 117 15.15 -14.02 -1.21
N SER A 118 14.94 -14.59 -2.38
CA SER A 118 15.77 -14.40 -3.57
C SER A 118 14.89 -14.37 -4.80
N VAL A 119 15.43 -13.89 -5.92
CA VAL A 119 14.68 -13.82 -7.18
C VAL A 119 15.57 -14.37 -8.30
N SER A 120 15.01 -15.26 -9.09
CA SER A 120 15.67 -15.80 -10.28
C SER A 120 14.75 -15.76 -11.50
N SER A 121 15.31 -15.72 -12.69
CA SER A 121 14.57 -15.84 -13.94
C SER A 121 15.45 -16.54 -14.99
N ASN A 122 14.90 -17.52 -15.68
CA ASN A 122 15.61 -18.29 -16.71
C ASN A 122 16.95 -18.88 -16.21
N GLY A 123 17.01 -19.30 -14.95
CA GLY A 123 18.23 -19.84 -14.34
C GLY A 123 19.27 -18.79 -13.94
N HIS A 124 19.01 -17.51 -14.15
CA HIS A 124 19.86 -16.41 -13.71
C HIS A 124 19.32 -15.80 -12.42
N GLU A 125 20.21 -15.56 -11.47
CA GLU A 125 19.88 -14.84 -10.24
C GLU A 125 19.75 -13.35 -10.53
N LEU A 126 18.55 -12.80 -10.25
CA LEU A 126 18.27 -11.37 -10.36
C LEU A 126 18.48 -10.67 -9.02
N ILE A 127 18.14 -11.33 -7.92
CA ILE A 127 18.40 -10.89 -6.55
C ILE A 127 18.96 -12.07 -5.79
N ALA A 128 20.18 -11.91 -5.27
CA ALA A 128 20.81 -12.88 -4.39
C ALA A 128 20.00 -13.04 -3.09
N PRO A 129 20.14 -14.17 -2.37
CA PRO A 129 19.44 -14.33 -1.09
C PRO A 129 19.70 -13.18 -0.13
N GLU A 130 18.65 -12.45 0.22
CA GLU A 130 18.67 -11.32 1.14
C GLU A 130 17.83 -11.64 2.38
N GLU A 131 18.28 -11.21 3.56
CA GLU A 131 17.52 -11.28 4.81
C GLU A 131 17.12 -9.87 5.25
N HIS A 132 15.82 -9.71 5.53
CA HIS A 132 15.27 -8.50 6.12
C HIS A 132 14.61 -8.83 7.45
N ARG A 133 14.85 -7.99 8.44
CA ARG A 133 14.29 -8.14 9.78
C ARG A 133 13.71 -6.81 10.23
N LEU A 134 12.46 -6.84 10.66
CA LEU A 134 11.79 -5.70 11.28
C LEU A 134 11.37 -6.06 12.70
N VAL A 135 11.42 -5.05 13.57
CA VAL A 135 11.19 -5.23 15.00
C VAL A 135 10.19 -4.19 15.48
N ARG A 136 9.27 -4.59 16.36
CA ARG A 136 8.34 -3.73 17.09
C ARG A 136 8.25 -4.17 18.54
N ASP A 137 8.34 -3.19 19.42
CA ASP A 137 8.11 -3.41 20.85
C ASP A 137 6.65 -3.07 21.16
N TYR A 138 6.05 -3.82 22.07
CA TYR A 138 4.72 -3.54 22.57
C TYR A 138 4.60 -3.90 24.06
N SER A 139 3.77 -3.14 24.78
CA SER A 139 3.53 -3.34 26.20
C SER A 139 2.16 -3.96 26.43
N TYR A 140 2.04 -4.70 27.51
CA TYR A 140 0.86 -5.46 27.85
C TYR A 140 0.53 -5.33 29.34
N SER A 141 -0.76 -5.27 29.70
CA SER A 141 -1.23 -5.37 31.06
C SER A 141 -2.06 -6.65 31.24
N GLU A 142 -1.87 -7.33 32.38
CA GLU A 142 -2.49 -8.63 32.69
C GLU A 142 -4.02 -8.70 32.55
N SER A 143 -4.70 -7.56 32.69
CA SER A 143 -6.16 -7.47 32.63
C SER A 143 -6.74 -7.64 31.22
N ALA A 144 -5.91 -7.77 30.19
CA ALA A 144 -6.34 -7.70 28.79
C ALA A 144 -5.74 -8.80 27.90
N LEU A 145 -5.74 -10.06 28.33
CA LEU A 145 -5.14 -11.18 27.59
C LEU A 145 -5.62 -11.30 26.14
N LEU A 146 -6.93 -11.14 25.90
CA LEU A 146 -7.49 -11.17 24.54
C LEU A 146 -7.03 -9.96 23.70
N ALA A 147 -6.79 -8.80 24.34
CA ALA A 147 -6.26 -7.62 23.67
C ALA A 147 -4.81 -7.83 23.23
N LYS A 148 -4.01 -8.57 24.04
CA LYS A 148 -2.62 -8.91 23.70
C LYS A 148 -2.51 -9.69 22.39
N GLU A 149 -3.27 -10.78 22.27
CA GLU A 149 -3.22 -11.62 21.06
C GLU A 149 -3.65 -10.83 19.80
N ARG A 150 -4.65 -9.97 19.95
CA ARG A 150 -5.12 -9.11 18.86
C ARG A 150 -4.08 -8.05 18.48
N GLU A 151 -3.44 -7.42 19.45
CA GLU A 151 -2.38 -6.45 19.21
C GLU A 151 -1.18 -7.09 18.52
N LYS A 152 -0.74 -8.24 18.99
CA LYS A 152 0.32 -9.04 18.35
C LYS A 152 -0.02 -9.37 16.90
N SER A 153 -1.24 -9.82 16.63
CA SER A 153 -1.69 -10.12 15.25
C SER A 153 -1.64 -8.87 14.37
N ILE A 154 -2.14 -7.72 14.84
CA ILE A 154 -2.11 -6.46 14.11
C ILE A 154 -0.67 -6.01 13.83
N LEU A 155 0.22 -6.13 14.82
CA LEU A 155 1.63 -5.75 14.65
C LEU A 155 2.35 -6.69 13.69
N SER A 156 2.07 -8.00 13.75
CA SER A 156 2.63 -8.98 12.81
C SER A 156 2.22 -8.68 11.38
N GLU A 157 0.94 -8.44 11.14
CA GLU A 157 0.42 -8.04 9.82
C GLU A 157 1.05 -6.72 9.33
N ALA A 158 1.20 -5.73 10.22
CA ALA A 158 1.84 -4.46 9.87
C ALA A 158 3.30 -4.66 9.47
N LEU A 159 4.08 -5.47 10.23
CA LEU A 159 5.47 -5.79 9.90
C LEU A 159 5.58 -6.56 8.57
N ALA A 160 4.67 -7.50 8.31
CA ALA A 160 4.61 -8.22 7.05
C ALA A 160 4.38 -7.26 5.87
N ASN A 161 3.43 -6.34 5.99
CA ASN A 161 3.13 -5.33 4.97
C ASN A 161 4.29 -4.35 4.74
N ASP A 162 5.01 -3.97 5.81
CA ASP A 162 6.24 -3.17 5.69
C ASP A 162 7.32 -3.94 4.90
N LEU A 163 7.49 -5.24 5.16
CA LEU A 163 8.42 -6.11 4.41
C LEU A 163 7.98 -6.29 2.95
N VAL A 164 6.69 -6.43 2.67
CA VAL A 164 6.17 -6.42 1.29
C VAL A 164 6.62 -5.14 0.57
N SER A 165 6.52 -3.99 1.25
CA SER A 165 6.95 -2.71 0.69
C SER A 165 8.46 -2.67 0.42
N VAL A 166 9.28 -3.29 1.28
CA VAL A 166 10.74 -3.44 1.07
C VAL A 166 11.01 -4.28 -0.18
N VAL A 167 10.38 -5.45 -0.29
CA VAL A 167 10.53 -6.35 -1.44
C VAL A 167 10.08 -5.69 -2.73
N MET A 168 8.92 -5.03 -2.74
CA MET A 168 8.41 -4.34 -3.93
C MET A 168 9.37 -3.25 -4.41
N ARG A 169 9.95 -2.45 -3.50
CA ARG A 169 10.99 -1.48 -3.88
C ARG A 169 12.23 -2.16 -4.46
N ARG A 170 12.63 -3.30 -3.90
CA ARG A 170 13.79 -4.06 -4.40
C ARG A 170 13.52 -4.61 -5.80
N LEU A 171 12.31 -5.12 -6.05
CA LEU A 171 11.87 -5.61 -7.35
C LEU A 171 11.82 -4.50 -8.42
N THR A 172 11.35 -3.31 -8.05
CA THR A 172 11.31 -2.16 -8.96
C THR A 172 12.69 -1.59 -9.28
N SER A 173 13.72 -1.89 -8.47
CA SER A 173 15.10 -1.45 -8.71
C SER A 173 15.88 -2.36 -9.67
N LEU A 174 15.31 -3.46 -10.12
CA LEU A 174 15.92 -4.33 -11.13
C LEU A 174 15.98 -3.60 -12.47
N PRO A 175 17.03 -3.83 -13.27
CA PRO A 175 17.24 -3.19 -14.57
C PRO A 175 16.22 -3.63 -15.63
#